data_871e128b295c61f83ef7b82d059c0ff8
#
_entry.id   871e128b295c61f83ef7b82d059c0ff8
#
_cell.length_a   1.000
_cell.length_b   1.000
_cell.length_c   1.000
_cell.angle_alpha   90.00
_cell.angle_beta   90.00
_cell.angle_gamma   90.00
#
_symmetry.space_group_name_H-M   'P 1'
#
loop_
_entity.id
_entity.type
_entity.pdbx_description
1 polymer ?
#
loop_
_entity_poly.entity_id
_entity_poly.type
_entity_poly.pdbx_seq_one_letter_code
_entity_poly.pdbx_strand_id
1 'polypeptide(L)'
;MPSEVELAVLVTGATGFVGINLLHALSYSGIRAIGIASNPLPQTALNSIAEIGPVPIVELVDVRDSTAVSKLFLEYRPTVVIHAAAITSGVERERTSARAIVDVNVGGTQSVLDACTASEVQRMLYLSSGAVYGEAAFGTELLSETTAAVPAGLYGATKLAGEFLVKRHHQLHGLATVTARLSAVFGPWEYPTGVRDLMSPILQLDLAARRRESSRYVVDAARNWVYAPEAAAAIVGLALKQEPGHDCYNVCPQSLGTCEPWVERLRRTYPDTALVAVPSPKDATVAYDADPRRERALVKADRIQQELGNGLWSTHEDSLDHYLAWLETHDPTDS
;
A
#
# COMPACT_ATOMS: atom_id res chain seq x y z
N MET A 1 -30.85 22.04 13.40
CA MET A 1 -30.11 20.80 13.32
C MET A 1 -28.92 21.09 12.41
N PRO A 2 -27.68 20.92 12.84
CA PRO A 2 -26.58 20.95 11.88
C PRO A 2 -26.85 19.84 10.85
N SER A 3 -26.79 20.15 9.56
CA SER A 3 -26.84 19.15 8.50
C SER A 3 -25.75 18.11 8.77
N GLU A 4 -26.10 16.82 8.84
CA GLU A 4 -25.10 15.76 8.84
C GLU A 4 -24.20 16.04 7.63
N VAL A 5 -22.92 16.29 7.90
CA VAL A 5 -21.91 16.45 6.84
C VAL A 5 -21.80 15.09 6.20
N GLU A 6 -22.25 14.99 4.95
CA GLU A 6 -22.17 13.74 4.21
C GLU A 6 -20.71 13.28 4.12
N LEU A 7 -20.45 12.03 4.53
CA LEU A 7 -19.10 11.48 4.54
C LEU A 7 -18.60 11.32 3.11
N ALA A 8 -17.67 12.16 2.68
CA ALA A 8 -17.00 12.09 1.41
C ALA A 8 -15.52 11.72 1.61
N VAL A 9 -15.11 10.56 1.10
CA VAL A 9 -13.73 10.06 1.21
C VAL A 9 -13.03 10.19 -0.14
N LEU A 10 -11.88 10.87 -0.15
CA LEU A 10 -11.03 11.00 -1.32
C LEU A 10 -9.77 10.14 -1.17
N VAL A 11 -9.46 9.35 -2.20
CA VAL A 11 -8.27 8.48 -2.26
C VAL A 11 -7.37 8.96 -3.40
N THR A 12 -6.12 9.35 -3.11
CA THR A 12 -5.12 9.61 -4.15
C THR A 12 -4.32 8.36 -4.45
N GLY A 13 -3.85 8.20 -5.69
CA GLY A 13 -3.25 6.94 -6.14
C GLY A 13 -4.26 5.80 -6.23
N ALA A 14 -5.51 6.16 -6.49
CA ALA A 14 -6.68 5.28 -6.43
C ALA A 14 -6.62 4.06 -7.37
N THR A 15 -5.87 4.16 -8.47
CA THR A 15 -5.70 3.06 -9.44
C THR A 15 -4.39 2.28 -9.27
N GLY A 16 -3.64 2.57 -8.22
CA GLY A 16 -2.49 1.75 -7.83
C GLY A 16 -2.90 0.50 -7.06
N PHE A 17 -1.98 -0.42 -6.85
CA PHE A 17 -2.20 -1.68 -6.14
C PHE A 17 -2.98 -1.50 -4.82
N VAL A 18 -2.45 -0.69 -3.90
CA VAL A 18 -3.12 -0.43 -2.61
C VAL A 18 -4.37 0.43 -2.81
N GLY A 19 -4.34 1.37 -3.78
CA GLY A 19 -5.46 2.26 -4.07
C GLY A 19 -6.72 1.51 -4.47
N ILE A 20 -6.63 0.51 -5.35
CA ILE A 20 -7.78 -0.30 -5.76
C ILE A 20 -8.34 -1.07 -4.55
N ASN A 21 -7.50 -1.66 -3.70
CA ASN A 21 -7.95 -2.32 -2.49
C ASN A 21 -8.64 -1.34 -1.50
N LEU A 22 -8.17 -0.09 -1.41
CA LEU A 22 -8.85 0.95 -0.63
C LEU A 22 -10.24 1.28 -1.20
N LEU A 23 -10.38 1.38 -2.54
CA LEU A 23 -11.68 1.58 -3.18
C LEU A 23 -12.63 0.41 -2.90
N HIS A 24 -12.14 -0.83 -2.95
CA HIS A 24 -12.90 -2.02 -2.56
C HIS A 24 -13.37 -1.95 -1.09
N ALA A 25 -12.46 -1.64 -0.17
CA ALA A 25 -12.78 -1.57 1.26
C ALA A 25 -13.82 -0.47 1.57
N LEU A 26 -13.72 0.69 0.91
CA LEU A 26 -14.70 1.78 1.03
C LEU A 26 -16.05 1.37 0.47
N SER A 27 -16.08 0.77 -0.74
CA SER A 27 -17.31 0.28 -1.37
C SER A 27 -17.99 -0.79 -0.52
N TYR A 28 -17.24 -1.76 0.01
CA TYR A 28 -17.74 -2.77 0.93
C TYR A 28 -18.37 -2.15 2.21
N SER A 29 -17.83 -1.03 2.67
CA SER A 29 -18.39 -0.25 3.78
C SER A 29 -19.57 0.65 3.40
N GLY A 30 -20.07 0.56 2.17
CA GLY A 30 -21.17 1.38 1.66
C GLY A 30 -20.78 2.83 1.32
N ILE A 31 -19.49 3.15 1.25
CA ILE A 31 -18.98 4.49 1.02
C ILE A 31 -18.58 4.65 -0.45
N ARG A 32 -19.20 5.63 -1.13
CA ARG A 32 -18.81 6.03 -2.46
C ARG A 32 -17.57 6.91 -2.42
N ALA A 33 -16.42 6.37 -2.81
CA ALA A 33 -15.16 7.10 -2.81
C ALA A 33 -14.98 7.99 -4.04
N ILE A 34 -14.20 9.07 -3.87
CA ILE A 34 -13.62 9.86 -4.95
C ILE A 34 -12.15 9.44 -5.11
N GLY A 35 -11.76 8.95 -6.27
CA GLY A 35 -10.39 8.58 -6.59
C GLY A 35 -9.67 9.65 -7.42
N ILE A 36 -8.41 9.93 -7.10
CA ILE A 36 -7.50 10.71 -7.94
C ILE A 36 -6.36 9.79 -8.40
N ALA A 37 -6.10 9.74 -9.69
CA ALA A 37 -5.06 8.91 -10.28
C ALA A 37 -4.51 9.49 -11.59
N SER A 38 -3.32 9.07 -12.00
CA SER A 38 -2.73 9.43 -13.30
C SER A 38 -3.18 8.53 -14.44
N ASN A 39 -3.72 7.35 -14.12
CA ASN A 39 -4.19 6.35 -15.09
C ASN A 39 -5.64 5.96 -14.78
N PRO A 40 -6.42 5.50 -15.76
CA PRO A 40 -7.78 5.03 -15.52
C PRO A 40 -7.82 3.80 -14.61
N LEU A 41 -8.94 3.62 -13.91
CA LEU A 41 -9.20 2.39 -13.16
C LEU A 41 -9.42 1.25 -14.17
N PRO A 42 -8.75 0.08 -14.00
CA PRO A 42 -9.01 -1.10 -14.80
C PRO A 42 -10.50 -1.47 -14.78
N GLN A 43 -11.05 -1.85 -15.94
CA GLN A 43 -12.48 -2.19 -16.05
C GLN A 43 -12.83 -3.41 -15.19
N THR A 44 -11.90 -4.36 -15.07
CA THR A 44 -12.04 -5.54 -14.19
C THR A 44 -12.18 -5.14 -12.73
N ALA A 45 -11.39 -4.17 -12.25
CA ALA A 45 -11.50 -3.63 -10.90
C ALA A 45 -12.82 -2.88 -10.70
N LEU A 46 -13.24 -2.08 -11.68
CA LEU A 46 -14.52 -1.37 -11.64
C LEU A 46 -15.71 -2.33 -11.53
N ASN A 47 -15.70 -3.39 -12.33
CA ASN A 47 -16.76 -4.42 -12.32
C ASN A 47 -16.79 -5.12 -10.95
N SER A 48 -15.64 -5.54 -10.43
CA SER A 48 -15.54 -6.21 -9.13
C SER A 48 -16.02 -5.29 -7.99
N ILE A 49 -15.72 -3.99 -8.02
CA ILE A 49 -16.24 -3.03 -7.04
C ILE A 49 -17.77 -2.90 -7.16
N ALA A 50 -18.30 -2.86 -8.36
CA ALA A 50 -19.74 -2.72 -8.60
C ALA A 50 -20.57 -3.91 -8.06
N GLU A 51 -19.97 -5.08 -7.94
CA GLU A 51 -20.61 -6.27 -7.36
C GLU A 51 -20.78 -6.18 -5.84
N ILE A 52 -19.98 -5.37 -5.15
CA ILE A 52 -19.93 -5.33 -3.69
C ILE A 52 -20.55 -4.07 -3.07
N GLY A 53 -20.65 -2.95 -3.84
CA GLY A 53 -21.20 -1.73 -3.29
C GLY A 53 -21.10 -0.51 -4.20
N PRO A 54 -21.10 0.72 -3.65
CA PRO A 54 -21.07 1.95 -4.43
C PRO A 54 -19.83 2.07 -5.32
N VAL A 55 -20.05 2.36 -6.59
CA VAL A 55 -18.97 2.57 -7.58
C VAL A 55 -18.28 3.91 -7.33
N PRO A 56 -16.94 3.96 -7.26
CA PRO A 56 -16.19 5.19 -7.05
C PRO A 56 -16.28 6.12 -8.28
N ILE A 57 -16.10 7.42 -8.05
CA ILE A 57 -15.77 8.37 -9.09
C ILE A 57 -14.25 8.43 -9.18
N VAL A 58 -13.66 8.25 -10.36
CA VAL A 58 -12.21 8.35 -10.53
C VAL A 58 -11.86 9.47 -11.51
N GLU A 59 -11.14 10.47 -11.00
CA GLU A 59 -10.67 11.63 -11.74
C GLU A 59 -9.20 11.45 -12.15
N LEU A 60 -8.92 11.72 -13.44
CA LEU A 60 -7.57 11.61 -13.97
C LEU A 60 -6.80 12.92 -13.72
N VAL A 61 -6.14 12.99 -12.57
CA VAL A 61 -5.34 14.15 -12.15
C VAL A 61 -4.03 13.66 -11.53
N ASP A 62 -2.95 14.30 -11.96
CA ASP A 62 -1.63 14.13 -11.36
C ASP A 62 -1.56 14.95 -10.06
N VAL A 63 -1.14 14.33 -8.96
CA VAL A 63 -1.01 15.01 -7.66
C VAL A 63 0.01 16.15 -7.66
N ARG A 64 0.87 16.23 -8.68
CA ARG A 64 1.80 17.34 -8.89
C ARG A 64 1.13 18.61 -9.43
N ASP A 65 -0.02 18.47 -10.05
CA ASP A 65 -0.83 19.61 -10.52
C ASP A 65 -1.67 20.14 -9.35
N SER A 66 -1.09 21.03 -8.56
CA SER A 66 -1.75 21.62 -7.39
C SER A 66 -3.03 22.38 -7.74
N THR A 67 -3.12 22.95 -8.95
CA THR A 67 -4.33 23.66 -9.41
C THR A 67 -5.46 22.71 -9.67
N ALA A 68 -5.20 21.60 -10.39
CA ALA A 68 -6.19 20.57 -10.66
C ALA A 68 -6.62 19.86 -9.36
N VAL A 69 -5.68 19.54 -8.46
CA VAL A 69 -5.98 18.97 -7.16
C VAL A 69 -6.89 19.91 -6.35
N SER A 70 -6.55 21.19 -6.22
CA SER A 70 -7.37 22.17 -5.50
C SER A 70 -8.77 22.30 -6.07
N LYS A 71 -8.91 22.29 -7.41
CA LYS A 71 -10.22 22.34 -8.07
C LYS A 71 -11.10 21.15 -7.69
N LEU A 72 -10.54 19.92 -7.68
CA LEU A 72 -11.29 18.72 -7.28
C LEU A 72 -11.72 18.77 -5.82
N PHE A 73 -10.84 19.25 -4.92
CA PHE A 73 -11.19 19.40 -3.51
C PHE A 73 -12.34 20.39 -3.28
N LEU A 74 -12.38 21.49 -4.04
CA LEU A 74 -13.49 22.44 -3.99
C LEU A 74 -14.80 21.87 -4.56
N GLU A 75 -14.70 21.03 -5.60
CA GLU A 75 -15.85 20.40 -6.26
C GLU A 75 -16.47 19.30 -5.37
N TYR A 76 -15.65 18.36 -4.89
CA TYR A 76 -16.13 17.19 -4.16
C TYR A 76 -16.19 17.38 -2.65
N ARG A 77 -15.55 18.41 -2.10
CA ARG A 77 -15.52 18.75 -0.66
C ARG A 77 -15.28 17.51 0.24
N PRO A 78 -14.19 16.77 0.05
CA PRO A 78 -13.95 15.58 0.86
C PRO A 78 -13.81 15.94 2.34
N THR A 79 -14.41 15.12 3.21
CA THR A 79 -14.24 15.25 4.65
C THR A 79 -13.05 14.45 5.16
N VAL A 80 -12.72 13.36 4.47
CA VAL A 80 -11.58 12.49 4.78
C VAL A 80 -10.75 12.27 3.50
N VAL A 81 -9.43 12.32 3.63
CA VAL A 81 -8.48 12.05 2.55
C VAL A 81 -7.56 10.90 2.93
N ILE A 82 -7.43 9.90 2.05
CA ILE A 82 -6.43 8.84 2.14
C ILE A 82 -5.39 9.09 1.04
N HIS A 83 -4.22 9.58 1.43
CA HIS A 83 -3.17 9.91 0.47
C HIS A 83 -2.23 8.72 0.26
N ALA A 84 -2.50 7.95 -0.82
CA ALA A 84 -1.72 6.76 -1.19
C ALA A 84 -0.89 6.95 -2.48
N ALA A 85 -1.01 8.09 -3.17
CA ALA A 85 -0.22 8.38 -4.38
C ALA A 85 1.28 8.40 -4.07
N ALA A 86 2.05 7.57 -4.78
CA ALA A 86 3.51 7.55 -4.69
C ALA A 86 4.12 6.77 -5.86
N ILE A 87 5.36 7.10 -6.19
CA ILE A 87 6.26 6.25 -6.97
C ILE A 87 7.03 5.37 -5.99
N THR A 88 6.88 4.04 -6.10
CA THR A 88 7.68 3.05 -5.36
C THR A 88 8.86 2.64 -6.21
N SER A 89 10.03 3.28 -5.96
CA SER A 89 11.22 3.15 -6.79
C SER A 89 12.15 2.04 -6.34
N GLY A 90 12.74 1.37 -7.33
CA GLY A 90 13.95 0.59 -7.17
C GLY A 90 15.20 1.42 -7.53
N VAL A 91 16.39 0.83 -7.33
CA VAL A 91 17.68 1.49 -7.52
C VAL A 91 17.86 2.11 -8.92
N GLU A 92 17.36 1.44 -9.96
CA GLU A 92 17.52 1.94 -11.34
C GLU A 92 16.69 3.19 -11.58
N ARG A 93 15.46 3.25 -11.09
CA ARG A 93 14.65 4.46 -11.18
C ARG A 93 15.24 5.60 -10.32
N GLU A 94 15.83 5.28 -9.18
CA GLU A 94 16.53 6.28 -8.37
C GLU A 94 17.70 6.91 -9.12
N ARG A 95 18.42 6.15 -9.94
CA ARG A 95 19.51 6.66 -10.77
C ARG A 95 19.03 7.54 -11.92
N THR A 96 17.94 7.14 -12.57
CA THR A 96 17.49 7.74 -13.84
C THR A 96 16.40 8.79 -13.68
N SER A 97 15.62 8.74 -12.61
CA SER A 97 14.40 9.52 -12.45
C SER A 97 14.16 10.02 -11.02
N ALA A 98 15.22 10.25 -10.24
CA ALA A 98 15.15 10.71 -8.84
C ALA A 98 14.26 11.94 -8.67
N ARG A 99 14.32 12.90 -9.61
CA ARG A 99 13.50 14.11 -9.57
C ARG A 99 12.02 13.79 -9.61
N ALA A 100 11.58 12.90 -10.50
CA ALA A 100 10.17 12.52 -10.60
C ALA A 100 9.66 11.84 -9.31
N ILE A 101 10.50 11.03 -8.65
CA ILE A 101 10.17 10.40 -7.36
C ILE A 101 9.93 11.48 -6.29
N VAL A 102 10.82 12.47 -6.19
CA VAL A 102 10.67 13.57 -5.22
C VAL A 102 9.46 14.43 -5.55
N ASP A 103 9.27 14.79 -6.82
CA ASP A 103 8.15 15.63 -7.23
C ASP A 103 6.78 14.99 -6.96
N VAL A 104 6.65 13.68 -7.16
CA VAL A 104 5.40 12.95 -6.83
C VAL A 104 5.26 12.75 -5.33
N ASN A 105 6.27 12.14 -4.68
CA ASN A 105 6.13 11.67 -3.30
C ASN A 105 6.17 12.80 -2.26
N VAL A 106 6.89 13.89 -2.55
CA VAL A 106 7.01 15.03 -1.63
C VAL A 106 6.18 16.21 -2.14
N GLY A 107 6.38 16.62 -3.39
CA GLY A 107 5.64 17.74 -3.99
C GLY A 107 4.13 17.43 -4.08
N GLY A 108 3.76 16.22 -4.53
CA GLY A 108 2.37 15.78 -4.56
C GLY A 108 1.74 15.72 -3.17
N THR A 109 2.48 15.26 -2.14
CA THR A 109 2.01 15.29 -0.75
C THR A 109 1.73 16.73 -0.29
N GLN A 110 2.60 17.68 -0.62
CA GLN A 110 2.37 19.09 -0.30
C GLN A 110 1.13 19.64 -0.99
N SER A 111 0.95 19.36 -2.29
CA SER A 111 -0.24 19.80 -3.04
C SER A 111 -1.55 19.30 -2.40
N VAL A 112 -1.57 18.04 -1.94
CA VAL A 112 -2.74 17.46 -1.26
C VAL A 112 -2.97 18.11 0.11
N LEU A 113 -1.91 18.36 0.89
CA LEU A 113 -2.01 19.05 2.19
C LEU A 113 -2.57 20.46 2.05
N ASP A 114 -2.09 21.23 1.07
CA ASP A 114 -2.57 22.58 0.79
C ASP A 114 -4.07 22.57 0.41
N ALA A 115 -4.47 21.60 -0.44
CA ALA A 115 -5.87 21.42 -0.82
C ALA A 115 -6.75 21.01 0.37
N CYS A 116 -6.25 20.14 1.27
CA CYS A 116 -6.96 19.78 2.50
C CYS A 116 -7.27 21.01 3.36
N THR A 117 -6.29 21.88 3.54
CA THR A 117 -6.48 23.12 4.35
C THR A 117 -7.46 24.08 3.68
N ALA A 118 -7.32 24.29 2.36
CA ALA A 118 -8.19 25.21 1.62
C ALA A 118 -9.65 24.76 1.53
N SER A 119 -9.93 23.45 1.67
CA SER A 119 -11.26 22.85 1.55
C SER A 119 -11.83 22.33 2.88
N GLU A 120 -11.22 22.70 3.99
CA GLU A 120 -11.66 22.35 5.35
C GLU A 120 -11.83 20.83 5.57
N VAL A 121 -10.92 20.02 4.99
CA VAL A 121 -10.87 18.59 5.22
C VAL A 121 -10.71 18.31 6.72
N GLN A 122 -11.50 17.40 7.25
CA GLN A 122 -11.47 17.09 8.69
C GLN A 122 -10.26 16.21 9.04
N ARG A 123 -9.90 15.27 8.15
CA ARG A 123 -8.78 14.34 8.39
C ARG A 123 -8.08 13.91 7.11
N MET A 124 -6.76 13.80 7.22
CA MET A 124 -5.92 13.16 6.20
C MET A 124 -5.16 11.97 6.80
N LEU A 125 -5.33 10.78 6.20
CA LEU A 125 -4.45 9.65 6.43
C LEU A 125 -3.36 9.65 5.36
N TYR A 126 -2.10 9.69 5.79
CA TYR A 126 -0.92 9.57 4.94
C TYR A 126 -0.42 8.14 4.92
N LEU A 127 -0.41 7.51 3.74
CA LEU A 127 0.14 6.17 3.58
C LEU A 127 1.65 6.23 3.44
N SER A 128 2.35 5.97 4.54
CA SER A 128 3.80 5.79 4.62
C SER A 128 4.18 4.32 4.38
N SER A 129 5.39 3.94 4.67
CA SER A 129 5.93 2.61 4.39
C SER A 129 6.91 2.16 5.48
N GLY A 130 7.01 0.86 5.71
CA GLY A 130 8.09 0.27 6.49
C GLY A 130 9.50 0.56 5.96
N ALA A 131 9.61 1.00 4.69
CA ALA A 131 10.89 1.44 4.11
C ALA A 131 11.54 2.61 4.86
N VAL A 132 10.79 3.37 5.66
CA VAL A 132 11.33 4.44 6.50
C VAL A 132 12.29 3.93 7.58
N TYR A 133 12.16 2.68 8.01
CA TYR A 133 13.05 2.08 9.01
C TYR A 133 14.45 1.76 8.47
N GLY A 134 14.61 1.59 7.15
CA GLY A 134 15.87 1.34 6.49
C GLY A 134 16.61 0.13 7.07
N GLU A 135 17.86 0.31 7.51
CA GLU A 135 18.68 -0.78 8.05
C GLU A 135 18.12 -1.37 9.36
N ALA A 136 17.37 -0.61 10.16
CA ALA A 136 16.73 -1.14 11.37
C ALA A 136 15.66 -2.21 11.06
N ALA A 137 15.19 -2.30 9.81
CA ALA A 137 14.27 -3.36 9.37
C ALA A 137 14.95 -4.74 9.28
N PHE A 138 16.27 -4.83 9.49
CA PHE A 138 17.03 -6.07 9.45
C PHE A 138 17.61 -6.37 10.83
N GLY A 139 17.58 -7.65 11.22
CA GLY A 139 18.05 -8.12 12.52
C GLY A 139 16.92 -8.68 13.38
N THR A 140 17.20 -8.87 14.65
CA THR A 140 16.32 -9.53 15.64
C THR A 140 15.59 -8.56 16.56
N GLU A 141 15.90 -7.26 16.50
CA GLU A 141 15.25 -6.25 17.34
C GLU A 141 13.81 -6.01 16.89
N LEU A 142 12.94 -5.73 17.86
CA LEU A 142 11.54 -5.39 17.56
C LEU A 142 11.44 -3.95 17.08
N LEU A 143 10.76 -3.73 15.95
CA LEU A 143 10.44 -2.40 15.45
C LEU A 143 9.09 -1.94 15.98
N SER A 144 9.04 -0.70 16.42
CA SER A 144 7.79 -0.02 16.77
C SER A 144 7.71 1.33 16.05
N GLU A 145 6.59 2.02 16.15
CA GLU A 145 6.41 3.35 15.56
C GLU A 145 7.37 4.41 16.15
N THR A 146 7.93 4.13 17.33
CA THR A 146 8.94 4.99 18.01
C THR A 146 10.38 4.66 17.63
N THR A 147 10.61 3.56 16.91
CA THR A 147 11.94 3.23 16.38
C THR A 147 12.40 4.33 15.42
N ALA A 148 13.66 4.75 15.54
CA ALA A 148 14.22 5.79 14.68
C ALA A 148 14.12 5.39 13.20
N ALA A 149 13.55 6.27 12.39
CA ALA A 149 13.42 6.09 10.95
C ALA A 149 14.71 6.59 10.27
N VAL A 150 15.47 5.66 9.65
CA VAL A 150 16.72 5.93 8.95
C VAL A 150 16.67 5.20 7.60
N PRO A 151 15.94 5.76 6.61
CA PRO A 151 15.72 5.10 5.33
C PRO A 151 17.02 4.87 4.55
N ALA A 152 17.13 3.72 3.88
CA ALA A 152 18.32 3.35 3.11
C ALA A 152 18.25 3.75 1.62
N GLY A 153 17.05 4.02 1.08
CA GLY A 153 16.81 4.38 -0.32
C GLY A 153 15.94 5.62 -0.46
N LEU A 154 15.89 6.16 -1.69
CA LEU A 154 15.15 7.40 -1.98
C LEU A 154 13.66 7.27 -1.71
N TYR A 155 13.06 6.12 -2.03
CA TYR A 155 11.64 5.87 -1.73
C TYR A 155 11.37 6.04 -0.22
N GLY A 156 12.12 5.33 0.62
CA GLY A 156 11.98 5.45 2.08
C GLY A 156 12.23 6.88 2.57
N ALA A 157 13.24 7.57 2.02
CA ALA A 157 13.54 8.96 2.36
C ALA A 157 12.40 9.92 2.00
N THR A 158 11.76 9.75 0.83
CA THR A 158 10.60 10.57 0.43
C THR A 158 9.36 10.27 1.27
N LYS A 159 9.14 9.01 1.67
CA LYS A 159 8.05 8.65 2.58
C LYS A 159 8.25 9.29 3.96
N LEU A 160 9.48 9.25 4.49
CA LEU A 160 9.81 9.91 5.76
C LEU A 160 9.67 11.44 5.67
N ALA A 161 10.09 12.05 4.57
CA ALA A 161 9.86 13.48 4.32
C ALA A 161 8.36 13.82 4.35
N GLY A 162 7.51 12.98 3.72
CA GLY A 162 6.05 13.12 3.77
C GLY A 162 5.49 13.03 5.19
N GLU A 163 5.99 12.13 6.04
CA GLU A 163 5.60 12.05 7.46
C GLU A 163 5.88 13.38 8.19
N PHE A 164 7.04 13.99 7.93
CA PHE A 164 7.39 15.29 8.51
C PHE A 164 6.48 16.41 7.99
N LEU A 165 6.18 16.45 6.69
CA LEU A 165 5.26 17.42 6.11
C LEU A 165 3.87 17.31 6.75
N VAL A 166 3.32 16.11 6.84
CA VAL A 166 2.00 15.82 7.42
C VAL A 166 1.95 16.25 8.88
N LYS A 167 2.95 15.87 9.67
CA LYS A 167 3.06 16.26 11.08
C LYS A 167 3.20 17.78 11.26
N ARG A 168 4.02 18.43 10.42
CA ARG A 168 4.20 19.87 10.50
C ARG A 168 2.95 20.63 10.09
N HIS A 169 2.25 20.13 9.07
CA HIS A 169 0.99 20.70 8.59
C HIS A 169 -0.10 20.66 9.68
N HIS A 170 -0.22 19.53 10.39
CA HIS A 170 -1.07 19.42 11.56
C HIS A 170 -0.77 20.50 12.60
N GLN A 171 0.49 20.70 12.96
CA GLN A 171 0.92 21.69 13.96
C GLN A 171 0.61 23.15 13.55
N LEU A 172 0.70 23.45 12.25
CA LEU A 172 0.53 24.82 11.75
C LEU A 172 -0.94 25.15 11.44
N HIS A 173 -1.71 24.19 10.96
CA HIS A 173 -3.05 24.42 10.40
C HIS A 173 -4.16 23.66 11.13
N GLY A 174 -3.83 22.79 12.08
CA GLY A 174 -4.82 22.04 12.86
C GLY A 174 -5.50 20.90 12.11
N LEU A 175 -5.10 20.59 10.88
CA LEU A 175 -5.63 19.43 10.13
C LEU A 175 -5.36 18.14 10.92
N ALA A 176 -6.40 17.37 11.24
CA ALA A 176 -6.19 16.08 11.88
C ALA A 176 -5.48 15.13 10.91
N THR A 177 -4.37 14.53 11.34
CA THR A 177 -3.55 13.67 10.47
C THR A 177 -3.22 12.36 11.16
N VAL A 178 -3.18 11.29 10.35
CA VAL A 178 -2.73 9.95 10.77
C VAL A 178 -1.72 9.45 9.74
N THR A 179 -0.62 8.89 10.20
CA THR A 179 0.38 8.23 9.37
C THR A 179 0.24 6.71 9.50
N ALA A 180 0.17 6.00 8.36
CA ALA A 180 0.11 4.53 8.30
C ALA A 180 1.37 3.99 7.61
N ARG A 181 2.29 3.36 8.36
CA ARG A 181 3.49 2.70 7.84
C ARG A 181 3.16 1.28 7.40
N LEU A 182 2.92 1.11 6.10
CA LEU A 182 2.54 -0.17 5.51
C LEU A 182 3.75 -1.08 5.33
N SER A 183 3.65 -2.34 5.76
CA SER A 183 4.69 -3.36 5.58
C SER A 183 4.66 -3.97 4.17
N ALA A 184 5.31 -5.13 3.98
CA ALA A 184 5.34 -5.81 2.69
C ALA A 184 3.95 -6.33 2.31
N VAL A 185 3.38 -5.81 1.23
CA VAL A 185 2.01 -6.11 0.77
C VAL A 185 2.03 -7.09 -0.39
N PHE A 186 1.09 -8.03 -0.39
CA PHE A 186 0.76 -8.91 -1.50
C PHE A 186 -0.75 -9.09 -1.63
N GLY A 187 -1.23 -9.55 -2.78
CA GLY A 187 -2.64 -9.91 -2.92
C GLY A 187 -3.30 -9.31 -4.16
N PRO A 188 -4.65 -9.28 -4.18
CA PRO A 188 -5.47 -8.78 -5.27
C PRO A 188 -5.03 -7.42 -5.81
N TRP A 189 -5.13 -7.27 -7.15
CA TRP A 189 -4.82 -6.01 -7.86
C TRP A 189 -3.35 -5.58 -7.82
N GLU A 190 -2.42 -6.47 -7.49
CA GLU A 190 -1.01 -6.24 -7.73
C GLU A 190 -0.72 -6.47 -9.23
N TYR A 191 -0.36 -5.41 -9.95
CA TYR A 191 -0.06 -5.43 -11.38
C TYR A 191 0.96 -4.35 -11.76
N PRO A 192 1.60 -4.43 -12.94
CA PRO A 192 2.56 -3.43 -13.40
C PRO A 192 1.88 -2.09 -13.69
N THR A 193 1.93 -1.14 -12.76
CA THR A 193 1.32 0.20 -12.89
C THR A 193 2.23 1.24 -13.54
N GLY A 194 3.50 0.91 -13.79
CA GLY A 194 4.52 1.86 -14.25
C GLY A 194 5.06 2.80 -13.16
N VAL A 195 4.45 2.81 -11.96
CA VAL A 195 4.89 3.61 -10.80
C VAL A 195 5.42 2.77 -9.64
N ARG A 196 5.34 1.45 -9.75
CA ARG A 196 5.94 0.46 -8.85
C ARG A 196 6.89 -0.42 -9.63
N ASP A 197 8.18 -0.37 -9.29
CA ASP A 197 9.24 -1.04 -10.06
C ASP A 197 9.35 -2.53 -9.75
N LEU A 198 8.96 -2.93 -8.54
CA LEU A 198 9.14 -4.30 -8.09
C LEU A 198 7.82 -4.88 -7.58
N MET A 199 7.37 -5.93 -8.26
CA MET A 199 6.24 -6.75 -7.80
C MET A 199 6.68 -7.65 -6.65
N SER A 200 5.73 -8.08 -5.81
CA SER A 200 6.01 -9.04 -4.75
C SER A 200 6.58 -10.34 -5.35
N PRO A 201 7.49 -11.03 -4.66
CA PRO A 201 7.92 -12.37 -5.07
C PRO A 201 6.75 -13.35 -5.23
N ILE A 202 5.67 -13.15 -4.46
CA ILE A 202 4.44 -13.94 -4.55
C ILE A 202 3.81 -13.82 -5.94
N LEU A 203 3.60 -12.58 -6.43
CA LEU A 203 3.07 -12.34 -7.77
C LEU A 203 4.04 -12.80 -8.86
N GLN A 204 5.35 -12.52 -8.72
CA GLN A 204 6.34 -12.93 -9.72
C GLN A 204 6.34 -14.45 -9.94
N LEU A 205 6.25 -15.23 -8.86
CA LEU A 205 6.18 -16.69 -8.91
C LEU A 205 4.85 -17.18 -9.49
N ASP A 206 3.72 -16.54 -9.17
CA ASP A 206 2.43 -16.87 -9.77
C ASP A 206 2.43 -16.66 -11.28
N LEU A 207 2.89 -15.50 -11.73
CA LEU A 207 2.97 -15.20 -13.17
C LEU A 207 3.85 -16.20 -13.94
N ALA A 208 4.98 -16.59 -13.37
CA ALA A 208 5.84 -17.62 -13.97
C ALA A 208 5.11 -18.97 -14.03
N ALA A 209 4.44 -19.37 -12.96
CA ALA A 209 3.71 -20.63 -12.89
C ALA A 209 2.55 -20.68 -13.90
N ARG A 210 1.75 -19.63 -14.02
CA ARG A 210 0.65 -19.52 -15.02
C ARG A 210 1.15 -19.60 -16.45
N ARG A 211 2.30 -18.98 -16.73
CA ARG A 211 2.94 -19.01 -18.06
C ARG A 211 3.69 -20.29 -18.34
N ARG A 212 3.76 -21.22 -17.38
CA ARG A 212 4.57 -22.45 -17.43
C ARG A 212 6.05 -22.15 -17.68
N GLU A 213 6.53 -21.03 -17.16
CA GLU A 213 7.91 -20.60 -17.22
C GLU A 213 8.68 -21.10 -16.00
N SER A 214 9.86 -21.68 -16.22
CA SER A 214 10.75 -22.04 -15.12
C SER A 214 11.17 -20.79 -14.34
N SER A 215 11.07 -20.81 -13.01
CA SER A 215 11.48 -19.71 -12.17
C SER A 215 12.43 -20.16 -11.07
N ARG A 216 13.45 -19.34 -10.82
CA ARG A 216 14.42 -19.54 -9.73
C ARG A 216 14.20 -18.48 -8.67
N TYR A 217 14.04 -18.91 -7.42
CA TYR A 217 13.81 -18.05 -6.28
C TYR A 217 14.77 -18.36 -5.14
N VAL A 218 14.98 -17.40 -4.25
CA VAL A 218 15.77 -17.60 -3.02
C VAL A 218 14.81 -17.88 -1.88
N VAL A 219 15.13 -18.90 -1.06
CA VAL A 219 14.42 -19.11 0.21
C VAL A 219 14.64 -17.87 1.07
N ASP A 220 13.57 -17.12 1.29
CA ASP A 220 13.62 -15.82 1.96
C ASP A 220 13.58 -15.94 3.48
N ALA A 221 14.16 -14.96 4.15
CA ALA A 221 13.91 -14.75 5.56
C ALA A 221 12.47 -14.30 5.79
N ALA A 222 11.87 -14.77 6.88
CA ALA A 222 10.51 -14.40 7.23
C ALA A 222 10.37 -12.90 7.46
N ARG A 223 9.24 -12.33 7.05
CA ARG A 223 8.90 -10.90 7.18
C ARG A 223 7.42 -10.71 7.51
N ASN A 224 7.03 -9.50 7.91
CA ASN A 224 5.62 -9.16 8.10
C ASN A 224 4.95 -8.97 6.73
N TRP A 225 4.43 -10.05 6.16
CA TRP A 225 3.56 -9.98 4.99
C TRP A 225 2.16 -9.51 5.39
N VAL A 226 1.59 -8.60 4.64
CA VAL A 226 0.22 -8.14 4.84
C VAL A 226 -0.61 -8.37 3.57
N TYR A 227 -1.77 -8.98 3.74
CA TYR A 227 -2.73 -9.19 2.66
C TYR A 227 -3.42 -7.87 2.29
N ALA A 228 -3.41 -7.51 1.01
CA ALA A 228 -3.83 -6.18 0.56
C ALA A 228 -5.26 -5.79 0.96
N PRO A 229 -6.28 -6.66 0.89
CA PRO A 229 -7.63 -6.35 1.38
C PRO A 229 -7.67 -6.04 2.88
N GLU A 230 -6.92 -6.77 3.70
CA GLU A 230 -6.86 -6.54 5.16
C GLU A 230 -6.13 -5.23 5.48
N ALA A 231 -5.03 -4.95 4.78
CA ALA A 231 -4.34 -3.67 4.88
C ALA A 231 -5.28 -2.51 4.54
N ALA A 232 -6.05 -2.65 3.46
CA ALA A 232 -7.01 -1.63 3.03
C ALA A 232 -8.12 -1.42 4.06
N ALA A 233 -8.70 -2.50 4.60
CA ALA A 233 -9.71 -2.43 5.66
C ALA A 233 -9.17 -1.72 6.92
N ALA A 234 -7.95 -2.04 7.33
CA ALA A 234 -7.31 -1.41 8.47
C ALA A 234 -7.02 0.08 8.23
N ILE A 235 -6.53 0.46 7.03
CA ILE A 235 -6.29 1.85 6.64
C ILE A 235 -7.59 2.64 6.60
N VAL A 236 -8.66 2.10 6.02
CA VAL A 236 -9.99 2.73 6.00
C VAL A 236 -10.52 2.88 7.43
N GLY A 237 -10.40 1.84 8.28
CA GLY A 237 -10.78 1.91 9.68
C GLY A 237 -10.07 3.04 10.44
N LEU A 238 -8.75 3.21 10.25
CA LEU A 238 -7.97 4.31 10.83
C LEU A 238 -8.39 5.68 10.28
N ALA A 239 -8.64 5.78 8.97
CA ALA A 239 -9.03 7.03 8.33
C ALA A 239 -10.39 7.54 8.82
N LEU A 240 -11.32 6.62 9.11
CA LEU A 240 -12.67 6.91 9.55
C LEU A 240 -12.81 6.99 11.08
N LYS A 241 -11.80 6.62 11.85
CA LYS A 241 -11.82 6.68 13.31
C LYS A 241 -11.96 8.13 13.77
N GLN A 242 -12.92 8.44 14.63
CA GLN A 242 -13.16 9.82 15.07
C GLN A 242 -11.97 10.42 15.83
N GLU A 243 -11.42 9.67 16.79
CA GLU A 243 -10.29 10.09 17.64
C GLU A 243 -9.25 8.97 17.68
N PRO A 244 -8.31 8.91 16.73
CA PRO A 244 -7.20 7.95 16.81
C PRO A 244 -6.31 8.26 18.01
N GLY A 245 -5.94 7.23 18.78
CA GLY A 245 -5.11 7.38 19.98
C GLY A 245 -3.66 7.74 19.69
N HIS A 246 -3.23 7.61 18.43
CA HIS A 246 -1.85 7.91 18.00
C HIS A 246 -1.82 8.60 16.63
N ASP A 247 -0.71 9.29 16.35
CA ASP A 247 -0.43 9.97 15.09
C ASP A 247 0.25 9.07 14.04
N CYS A 248 0.77 7.88 14.45
CA CYS A 248 1.46 6.94 13.59
C CYS A 248 1.18 5.50 13.99
N TYR A 249 0.92 4.65 12.99
CA TYR A 249 0.60 3.23 13.12
C TYR A 249 1.41 2.38 12.14
N ASN A 250 1.96 1.26 12.60
CA ASN A 250 2.42 0.20 11.72
C ASN A 250 1.21 -0.62 11.26
N VAL A 251 1.11 -0.83 9.94
CA VAL A 251 0.00 -1.59 9.32
C VAL A 251 0.56 -2.92 8.83
N CYS A 252 0.48 -3.92 9.69
CA CYS A 252 0.89 -5.29 9.41
C CYS A 252 0.38 -6.25 10.48
N PRO A 253 0.30 -7.57 10.20
CA PRO A 253 0.13 -8.58 11.24
C PRO A 253 1.40 -8.68 12.09
N GLN A 254 1.25 -9.06 13.36
CA GLN A 254 2.38 -9.35 14.26
C GLN A 254 2.91 -10.78 14.07
N SER A 255 3.01 -11.22 12.84
CA SER A 255 3.51 -12.53 12.45
C SER A 255 4.50 -12.38 11.29
N LEU A 256 5.45 -13.30 11.22
CA LEU A 256 6.40 -13.38 10.12
C LEU A 256 6.04 -14.58 9.24
N GLY A 257 6.13 -14.41 7.93
CA GLY A 257 5.95 -15.47 6.93
C GLY A 257 7.03 -15.42 5.86
N THR A 258 7.21 -16.53 5.16
CA THR A 258 8.10 -16.66 4.01
C THR A 258 7.28 -16.90 2.73
N CYS A 259 7.94 -16.92 1.57
CA CYS A 259 7.30 -17.30 0.31
C CYS A 259 7.18 -18.82 0.11
N GLU A 260 7.81 -19.67 0.94
CA GLU A 260 7.76 -21.14 0.76
C GLU A 260 6.34 -21.73 0.74
N PRO A 261 5.43 -21.37 1.65
CA PRO A 261 4.05 -21.88 1.59
C PRO A 261 3.34 -21.54 0.27
N TRP A 262 3.67 -20.40 -0.33
CA TRP A 262 3.15 -19.99 -1.64
C TRP A 262 3.72 -20.87 -2.76
N VAL A 263 5.03 -21.11 -2.76
CA VAL A 263 5.67 -22.00 -3.73
C VAL A 263 5.08 -23.40 -3.68
N GLU A 264 4.80 -23.92 -2.49
CA GLU A 264 4.14 -25.23 -2.34
C GLU A 264 2.74 -25.26 -2.96
N ARG A 265 1.95 -24.18 -2.80
CA ARG A 265 0.63 -24.05 -3.44
C ARG A 265 0.76 -24.03 -4.95
N LEU A 266 1.68 -23.25 -5.48
CA LEU A 266 1.92 -23.15 -6.92
C LEU A 266 2.38 -24.49 -7.51
N ARG A 267 3.23 -25.24 -6.83
CA ARG A 267 3.65 -26.60 -7.26
C ARG A 267 2.49 -27.59 -7.35
N ARG A 268 1.51 -27.48 -6.45
CA ARG A 268 0.30 -28.31 -6.49
C ARG A 268 -0.63 -27.91 -7.63
N THR A 269 -0.79 -26.61 -7.85
CA THR A 269 -1.69 -26.05 -8.89
C THR A 269 -1.09 -26.18 -10.29
N TYR A 270 0.24 -26.01 -10.42
CA TYR A 270 0.97 -26.04 -11.68
C TYR A 270 2.13 -27.03 -11.64
N PRO A 271 1.85 -28.36 -11.60
CA PRO A 271 2.89 -29.39 -11.36
C PRO A 271 3.95 -29.47 -12.45
N ASP A 272 3.63 -29.00 -13.66
CA ASP A 272 4.56 -29.00 -14.78
C ASP A 272 5.53 -27.79 -14.77
N THR A 273 5.40 -26.87 -13.82
CA THR A 273 6.24 -25.67 -13.71
C THR A 273 7.41 -25.90 -12.76
N ALA A 274 8.62 -25.67 -13.23
CA ALA A 274 9.82 -25.80 -12.42
C ALA A 274 10.06 -24.53 -11.58
N LEU A 275 9.69 -24.56 -10.29
CA LEU A 275 10.02 -23.54 -9.30
C LEU A 275 11.20 -24.04 -8.45
N VAL A 276 12.39 -23.49 -8.70
CA VAL A 276 13.66 -24.01 -8.17
C VAL A 276 14.26 -23.02 -7.16
N ALA A 277 14.49 -23.51 -5.93
CA ALA A 277 15.23 -22.73 -4.93
C ALA A 277 16.71 -22.63 -5.30
N VAL A 278 17.29 -21.42 -5.19
CA VAL A 278 18.71 -21.15 -5.45
C VAL A 278 19.35 -20.46 -4.23
N PRO A 279 20.67 -20.66 -4.01
CA PRO A 279 21.33 -20.16 -2.82
C PRO A 279 21.63 -18.65 -2.86
N SER A 280 21.59 -18.03 -4.03
CA SER A 280 22.00 -16.63 -4.21
C SER A 280 20.97 -15.83 -5.03
N PRO A 281 20.68 -14.58 -4.61
CA PRO A 281 19.84 -13.67 -5.41
C PRO A 281 20.37 -13.40 -6.81
N LYS A 282 21.68 -13.58 -7.06
CA LYS A 282 22.28 -13.43 -8.38
C LYS A 282 21.88 -14.54 -9.35
N ASP A 283 21.51 -15.70 -8.83
CA ASP A 283 21.09 -16.86 -9.61
C ASP A 283 19.56 -16.92 -9.76
N ALA A 284 18.83 -16.08 -9.04
CA ALA A 284 17.37 -16.02 -9.08
C ALA A 284 16.85 -15.30 -10.34
N THR A 285 15.68 -15.72 -10.81
CA THR A 285 14.88 -14.98 -11.81
C THR A 285 13.86 -14.06 -11.11
N VAL A 286 13.47 -14.40 -9.87
CA VAL A 286 12.68 -13.53 -9.03
C VAL A 286 13.53 -12.35 -8.57
N ALA A 287 13.01 -11.14 -8.76
CA ALA A 287 13.68 -9.91 -8.34
C ALA A 287 13.32 -9.55 -6.90
N TYR A 288 14.29 -9.02 -6.16
CA TYR A 288 14.17 -8.63 -4.76
C TYR A 288 14.68 -7.21 -4.54
N ASP A 289 14.07 -6.49 -3.59
CA ASP A 289 14.44 -5.14 -3.17
C ASP A 289 15.74 -5.08 -2.35
N ALA A 290 16.02 -6.17 -1.65
CA ALA A 290 17.22 -6.39 -0.85
C ALA A 290 17.56 -7.89 -0.86
N ASP A 291 18.69 -8.30 -0.26
CA ASP A 291 19.00 -9.73 -0.08
C ASP A 291 17.87 -10.38 0.72
N PRO A 292 17.08 -11.29 0.12
CA PRO A 292 15.94 -11.89 0.78
C PRO A 292 16.31 -12.80 1.97
N ARG A 293 17.60 -13.20 2.08
CA ARG A 293 18.09 -14.05 3.17
C ARG A 293 18.39 -13.28 4.44
N ARG A 294 18.46 -11.94 4.39
CA ARG A 294 18.68 -11.12 5.57
C ARG A 294 17.50 -11.27 6.54
N GLU A 295 17.81 -11.64 7.78
CA GLU A 295 16.83 -11.70 8.85
C GLU A 295 16.11 -10.37 9.01
N ARG A 296 14.78 -10.40 9.13
CA ARG A 296 13.93 -9.22 9.27
C ARG A 296 13.49 -9.05 10.71
N ALA A 297 13.58 -7.83 11.19
CA ALA A 297 13.00 -7.45 12.46
C ALA A 297 11.48 -7.60 12.45
N LEU A 298 10.91 -8.14 13.53
CA LEU A 298 9.46 -8.19 13.70
C LEU A 298 8.93 -6.77 13.94
N VAL A 299 8.01 -6.32 13.10
CA VAL A 299 7.32 -5.04 13.25
C VAL A 299 6.16 -5.21 14.23
N LYS A 300 6.17 -4.47 15.33
CA LYS A 300 5.05 -4.39 16.27
C LYS A 300 3.91 -3.60 15.68
N ALA A 301 2.70 -4.10 15.84
CA ALA A 301 1.45 -3.47 15.43
C ALA A 301 0.47 -3.34 16.60
N ASP A 302 1.00 -3.15 17.82
CA ASP A 302 0.19 -3.07 19.04
C ASP A 302 -0.80 -1.90 18.97
N ARG A 303 -0.37 -0.75 18.42
CA ARG A 303 -1.22 0.44 18.32
C ARG A 303 -2.44 0.20 17.44
N ILE A 304 -2.26 -0.39 16.27
CA ILE A 304 -3.39 -0.64 15.37
C ILE A 304 -4.35 -1.70 15.92
N GLN A 305 -3.82 -2.71 16.63
CA GLN A 305 -4.66 -3.71 17.31
C GLN A 305 -5.48 -3.11 18.46
N GLN A 306 -4.87 -2.22 19.25
CA GLN A 306 -5.59 -1.48 20.31
C GLN A 306 -6.65 -0.55 19.73
N GLU A 307 -6.39 0.02 18.55
CA GLU A 307 -7.26 1.00 17.92
C GLU A 307 -8.46 0.37 17.22
N LEU A 308 -8.26 -0.72 16.49
CA LEU A 308 -9.26 -1.35 15.63
C LEU A 308 -9.73 -2.72 16.13
N GLY A 309 -9.12 -3.23 17.20
CA GLY A 309 -9.48 -4.50 17.81
C GLY A 309 -8.67 -5.69 17.29
N ASN A 310 -8.90 -6.84 17.93
CA ASN A 310 -8.31 -8.12 17.52
C ASN A 310 -9.10 -8.72 16.35
N GLY A 311 -8.43 -9.45 15.46
CA GLY A 311 -9.08 -10.10 14.30
C GLY A 311 -8.98 -9.32 13.00
N LEU A 312 -8.12 -8.30 12.95
CA LEU A 312 -7.80 -7.55 11.73
C LEU A 312 -7.11 -8.40 10.67
N TRP A 313 -6.38 -9.42 11.11
CA TRP A 313 -5.44 -10.16 10.28
C TRP A 313 -5.75 -11.65 10.29
N SER A 314 -5.86 -12.25 9.13
CA SER A 314 -5.81 -13.68 8.94
C SER A 314 -4.39 -14.22 9.22
N THR A 315 -4.25 -15.52 9.36
CA THR A 315 -2.92 -16.12 9.35
C THR A 315 -2.27 -15.92 7.96
N HIS A 316 -0.94 -15.99 7.91
CA HIS A 316 -0.24 -15.91 6.62
C HIS A 316 -0.72 -16.99 5.64
N GLU A 317 -0.97 -18.20 6.11
CA GLU A 317 -1.48 -19.33 5.34
C GLU A 317 -2.89 -19.04 4.77
N ASP A 318 -3.81 -18.56 5.61
CA ASP A 318 -5.18 -18.22 5.17
C ASP A 318 -5.15 -17.09 4.14
N SER A 319 -4.29 -16.09 4.32
CA SER A 319 -4.12 -14.98 3.36
C SER A 319 -3.64 -15.45 1.99
N LEU A 320 -2.73 -16.44 1.97
CA LEU A 320 -2.27 -17.07 0.72
C LEU A 320 -3.38 -17.89 0.06
N ASP A 321 -4.20 -18.60 0.83
CA ASP A 321 -5.34 -19.36 0.30
C ASP A 321 -6.43 -18.43 -0.25
N HIS A 322 -6.72 -17.32 0.42
CA HIS A 322 -7.63 -16.29 -0.08
C HIS A 322 -7.12 -15.68 -1.40
N TYR A 323 -5.81 -15.42 -1.49
CA TYR A 323 -5.23 -14.89 -2.71
C TYR A 323 -5.28 -15.89 -3.86
N LEU A 324 -5.01 -17.17 -3.60
CA LEU A 324 -5.12 -18.22 -4.62
C LEU A 324 -6.56 -18.33 -5.15
N ALA A 325 -7.56 -18.32 -4.27
CA ALA A 325 -8.96 -18.34 -4.68
C ALA A 325 -9.35 -17.11 -5.52
N TRP A 326 -8.83 -15.93 -5.20
CA TRP A 326 -9.04 -14.73 -6.02
C TRP A 326 -8.42 -14.88 -7.41
N LEU A 327 -7.21 -15.44 -7.50
CA LEU A 327 -6.49 -15.67 -8.75
C LEU A 327 -7.16 -16.72 -9.67
N GLU A 328 -8.02 -17.59 -9.15
CA GLU A 328 -8.81 -18.54 -9.96
C GLU A 328 -9.85 -17.83 -10.83
N THR A 329 -10.30 -16.65 -10.40
CA THR A 329 -11.35 -15.86 -11.07
C THR A 329 -10.83 -14.58 -11.72
N HIS A 330 -9.59 -14.20 -11.44
CA HIS A 330 -8.96 -12.97 -11.92
C HIS A 330 -7.57 -13.25 -12.49
N ASP A 331 -7.31 -12.80 -13.70
CA ASP A 331 -5.96 -12.84 -14.25
C ASP A 331 -5.26 -11.49 -13.96
N PRO A 332 -4.16 -11.48 -13.20
CA PRO A 332 -3.43 -10.24 -12.90
C PRO A 332 -2.79 -9.61 -14.16
N THR A 333 -2.80 -10.30 -15.29
CA THR A 333 -2.32 -9.76 -16.58
C THR A 333 -3.40 -9.06 -17.40
N ASP A 334 -4.67 -9.20 -17.03
CA ASP A 334 -5.83 -8.58 -17.70
C ASP A 334 -6.14 -7.15 -17.18
N SER A 335 -5.20 -6.53 -16.45
CA SER A 335 -5.37 -5.23 -15.77
C SER A 335 -4.84 -4.07 -16.60
#